data_adf9403b96b561cb133df288cc8ad771
#
_entry.id   adf9403b96b561cb133df288cc8ad771
#
_cell.length_a   1.000
_cell.length_b   1.000
_cell.length_c   1.000
_cell.angle_alpha   90.00
_cell.angle_beta   90.00
_cell.angle_gamma   90.00
#
_symmetry.space_group_name_H-M   'P 1'
#
loop_
_entity.id
_entity.type
_entity.pdbx_description
1 polymer ?
#
loop_
_entity_poly.entity_id
_entity_poly.type
_entity_poly.pdbx_seq_one_letter_code
_entity_poly.pdbx_strand_id
1 'polypeptide(L)'
;MEIRRFGIGHRRHEGPSGTHGVDGQSIHGDHRGVIAELAFRPNAAMAPHSNPNLTYFVVIEGGGFVQVGDERARVAAGEAVVWPPDVVHAAWTEHTPMRALVVEFAVESPSLMLDGGAVELAVEPADGGLVSEPAARPDGRESPEREPW
;
A
#
# COMPACT_ATOMS: atom_id res chain seq x y z
N MET A 1 6.43 27.43 -14.17
CA MET A 1 5.92 26.17 -14.75
C MET A 1 6.85 25.04 -14.33
N GLU A 2 6.32 23.92 -13.89
CA GLU A 2 7.08 22.70 -13.56
C GLU A 2 6.59 21.56 -14.47
N ILE A 3 7.51 20.80 -15.04
CA ILE A 3 7.21 19.64 -15.89
C ILE A 3 7.83 18.42 -15.22
N ARG A 4 7.00 17.46 -14.84
CA ARG A 4 7.43 16.18 -14.30
C ARG A 4 7.29 15.09 -15.36
N ARG A 5 8.36 14.32 -15.56
CA ARG A 5 8.40 13.23 -16.52
C ARG A 5 8.16 11.92 -15.80
N PHE A 6 7.37 11.06 -16.41
CA PHE A 6 7.09 9.71 -15.92
C PHE A 6 7.04 8.72 -17.08
N GLY A 7 7.00 7.45 -16.78
CA GLY A 7 6.95 6.40 -17.79
C GLY A 7 8.28 5.69 -17.98
N ILE A 8 8.52 5.20 -19.21
CA ILE A 8 9.70 4.41 -19.54
C ILE A 8 10.99 5.17 -19.21
N GLY A 9 11.92 4.52 -18.53
CA GLY A 9 13.19 5.11 -18.09
C GLY A 9 13.13 5.86 -16.76
N HIS A 10 11.94 6.07 -16.20
CA HIS A 10 11.73 6.74 -14.91
C HIS A 10 11.15 5.85 -13.83
N ARG A 11 10.67 4.67 -14.20
CA ARG A 11 10.06 3.68 -13.29
C ARG A 11 11.10 2.86 -12.55
N ARG A 12 10.72 2.42 -11.38
CA ARG A 12 11.46 1.42 -10.58
C ARG A 12 10.46 0.39 -10.05
N HIS A 13 10.98 -0.74 -9.57
CA HIS A 13 10.11 -1.73 -8.92
C HIS A 13 9.32 -1.09 -7.79
N GLU A 14 8.00 -1.28 -7.78
CA GLU A 14 7.06 -0.61 -6.89
C GLU A 14 6.02 -1.59 -6.37
N GLY A 15 5.58 -1.38 -5.13
CA GLY A 15 4.49 -2.10 -4.51
C GLY A 15 4.87 -2.76 -3.19
N PRO A 16 3.87 -3.26 -2.45
CA PRO A 16 4.07 -3.95 -1.17
C PRO A 16 4.82 -5.28 -1.37
N SER A 17 5.32 -5.83 -0.27
CA SER A 17 6.01 -7.13 -0.27
C SER A 17 5.15 -8.22 -0.92
N GLY A 18 5.75 -9.01 -1.80
CA GLY A 18 5.06 -10.03 -2.61
C GLY A 18 4.59 -9.53 -3.98
N THR A 19 4.74 -8.24 -4.28
CA THR A 19 4.48 -7.69 -5.61
C THR A 19 5.54 -8.15 -6.61
N HIS A 20 5.14 -8.48 -7.83
CA HIS A 20 6.05 -8.85 -8.91
C HIS A 20 5.58 -8.31 -10.26
N GLY A 21 6.52 -7.98 -11.13
CA GLY A 21 6.25 -7.51 -12.49
C GLY A 21 5.63 -6.12 -12.56
N VAL A 22 5.62 -5.37 -11.46
CA VAL A 22 5.07 -4.01 -11.36
C VAL A 22 6.21 -3.03 -11.16
N ASP A 23 6.27 -2.05 -12.02
CA ASP A 23 7.17 -0.91 -11.89
C ASP A 23 6.33 0.37 -11.78
N GLY A 24 6.81 1.33 -11.02
CA GLY A 24 6.06 2.55 -10.77
C GLY A 24 6.92 3.78 -10.60
N GLN A 25 6.26 4.91 -10.52
CA GLN A 25 6.87 6.19 -10.24
C GLN A 25 5.88 7.13 -9.59
N SER A 26 6.28 7.74 -8.48
CA SER A 26 5.56 8.87 -7.91
C SER A 26 5.75 10.12 -8.79
N ILE A 27 4.64 10.71 -9.20
CA ILE A 27 4.61 11.97 -9.95
C ILE A 27 4.49 13.15 -8.98
N HIS A 28 3.66 12.98 -7.96
CA HIS A 28 3.47 13.93 -6.88
C HIS A 28 3.14 13.20 -5.58
N GLY A 29 3.61 13.75 -4.45
CA GLY A 29 3.21 13.29 -3.13
C GLY A 29 3.40 14.39 -2.11
N ASP A 30 2.35 14.67 -1.33
CA ASP A 30 2.35 15.56 -0.18
C ASP A 30 1.33 15.05 0.87
N HIS A 31 1.13 15.84 1.94
CA HIS A 31 0.18 15.51 3.01
C HIS A 31 -1.29 15.42 2.57
N ARG A 32 -1.64 15.89 1.38
CA ARG A 32 -3.00 15.85 0.82
C ARG A 32 -3.24 14.64 -0.05
N GLY A 33 -2.18 14.04 -0.61
CA GLY A 33 -2.32 12.87 -1.43
C GLY A 33 -1.12 12.55 -2.30
N VAL A 34 -1.30 11.55 -3.14
CA VAL A 34 -0.29 11.02 -4.04
C VAL A 34 -0.84 10.88 -5.45
N ILE A 35 -0.02 11.16 -6.45
CA ILE A 35 -0.24 10.77 -7.83
C ILE A 35 0.96 9.93 -8.25
N ALA A 36 0.70 8.70 -8.67
CA ALA A 36 1.72 7.78 -9.15
C ALA A 36 1.29 7.09 -10.43
N GLU A 37 2.25 6.69 -11.24
CA GLU A 37 2.03 5.76 -12.35
C GLU A 37 2.46 4.37 -11.92
N LEU A 38 1.67 3.35 -12.31
CA LEU A 38 2.02 1.95 -12.21
C LEU A 38 1.98 1.30 -13.59
N ALA A 39 2.98 0.48 -13.88
CA ALA A 39 3.06 -0.30 -15.10
C ALA A 39 3.21 -1.78 -14.75
N PHE A 40 2.25 -2.56 -15.19
CA PHE A 40 2.18 -4.01 -15.00
C PHE A 40 2.64 -4.69 -16.29
N ARG A 41 3.64 -5.55 -16.19
CA ARG A 41 3.99 -6.46 -17.29
C ARG A 41 2.94 -7.57 -17.41
N PRO A 42 2.93 -8.36 -18.49
CA PRO A 42 2.16 -9.62 -18.48
C PRO A 42 2.54 -10.51 -17.29
N ASN A 43 1.56 -11.17 -16.69
CA ASN A 43 1.70 -11.99 -15.49
C ASN A 43 2.28 -11.23 -14.28
N ALA A 44 1.94 -9.97 -14.14
CA ALA A 44 2.30 -9.15 -12.99
C ALA A 44 1.20 -9.16 -11.93
N ALA A 45 1.59 -8.99 -10.68
CA ALA A 45 0.63 -8.84 -9.60
C ALA A 45 1.15 -7.88 -8.53
N MET A 46 0.33 -6.92 -8.17
CA MET A 46 0.49 -6.14 -6.96
C MET A 46 -0.17 -6.89 -5.81
N ALA A 47 0.62 -7.21 -4.78
CA ALA A 47 0.15 -7.99 -3.66
C ALA A 47 -1.02 -7.30 -2.92
N PRO A 48 -1.97 -8.07 -2.36
CA PRO A 48 -3.06 -7.51 -1.57
C PRO A 48 -2.54 -6.66 -0.42
N HIS A 49 -3.07 -5.47 -0.29
CA HIS A 49 -2.74 -4.51 0.77
C HIS A 49 -3.88 -3.52 0.99
N SER A 50 -3.80 -2.73 2.02
CA SER A 50 -4.72 -1.61 2.28
C SER A 50 -3.93 -0.37 2.65
N ASN A 51 -4.54 0.79 2.51
CA ASN A 51 -4.02 2.06 3.00
C ASN A 51 -5.17 2.92 3.56
N PRO A 52 -4.89 3.95 4.36
CA PRO A 52 -5.92 4.79 4.96
C PRO A 52 -6.53 5.81 3.99
N ASN A 53 -6.03 5.92 2.76
CA ASN A 53 -6.44 6.94 1.80
C ASN A 53 -7.57 6.45 0.89
N LEU A 54 -8.37 7.39 0.41
CA LEU A 54 -9.27 7.13 -0.71
C LEU A 54 -8.45 7.12 -2.00
N THR A 55 -8.48 6.02 -2.72
CA THR A 55 -7.65 5.83 -3.91
C THR A 55 -8.49 5.59 -5.15
N TYR A 56 -8.13 6.24 -6.25
CA TYR A 56 -8.62 5.94 -7.59
C TYR A 56 -7.52 5.24 -8.37
N PHE A 57 -7.80 4.04 -8.82
CA PHE A 57 -6.96 3.27 -9.74
C PHE A 57 -7.49 3.46 -11.15
N VAL A 58 -6.85 4.33 -11.92
CA VAL A 58 -7.31 4.77 -13.25
C VAL A 58 -6.52 4.06 -14.33
N VAL A 59 -7.13 3.13 -15.04
CA VAL A 59 -6.49 2.40 -16.14
C VAL A 59 -6.40 3.29 -17.37
N ILE A 60 -5.18 3.56 -17.82
CA ILE A 60 -4.90 4.44 -18.95
C ILE A 60 -4.45 3.70 -20.21
N GLU A 61 -3.97 2.45 -20.07
CA GLU A 61 -3.54 1.62 -21.18
C GLU A 61 -3.65 0.14 -20.83
N GLY A 62 -4.06 -0.68 -21.81
CA GLY A 62 -4.20 -2.11 -21.65
C GLY A 62 -5.36 -2.50 -20.73
N GLY A 63 -5.15 -3.52 -19.93
CA GLY A 63 -6.15 -4.00 -18.99
C GLY A 63 -5.67 -5.18 -18.16
N GLY A 64 -6.44 -5.50 -17.14
CA GLY A 64 -6.14 -6.56 -16.20
C GLY A 64 -7.32 -6.84 -15.28
N PHE A 65 -7.02 -7.14 -14.04
CA PHE A 65 -7.99 -7.49 -13.03
C PHE A 65 -7.69 -6.70 -11.75
N VAL A 66 -8.74 -6.43 -11.00
CA VAL A 66 -8.67 -5.78 -9.69
C VAL A 66 -9.49 -6.56 -8.68
N GLN A 67 -9.11 -6.43 -7.43
CA GLN A 67 -9.87 -6.88 -6.28
C GLN A 67 -10.04 -5.73 -5.30
N VAL A 68 -11.23 -5.58 -4.75
CA VAL A 68 -11.56 -4.65 -3.65
C VAL A 68 -12.40 -5.42 -2.63
N GLY A 69 -11.84 -5.64 -1.44
CA GLY A 69 -12.46 -6.58 -0.49
C GLY A 69 -12.61 -7.97 -1.12
N ASP A 70 -13.82 -8.48 -1.15
CA ASP A 70 -14.17 -9.77 -1.76
C ASP A 70 -14.59 -9.69 -3.22
N GLU A 71 -14.76 -8.49 -3.76
CA GLU A 71 -15.19 -8.28 -5.13
C GLU A 71 -14.00 -8.29 -6.10
N ARG A 72 -14.19 -8.90 -7.25
CA ARG A 72 -13.21 -8.97 -8.35
C ARG A 72 -13.85 -8.53 -9.65
N ALA A 73 -13.11 -7.77 -10.43
CA ALA A 73 -13.55 -7.32 -11.74
C ALA A 73 -12.40 -7.29 -12.74
N ARG A 74 -12.74 -7.45 -14.02
CA ARG A 74 -11.85 -7.11 -15.12
C ARG A 74 -11.94 -5.61 -15.37
N VAL A 75 -10.80 -5.00 -15.70
CA VAL A 75 -10.70 -3.56 -15.99
C VAL A 75 -9.88 -3.33 -17.25
N ALA A 76 -10.20 -2.24 -17.95
CA ALA A 76 -9.53 -1.84 -19.18
C ALA A 76 -9.31 -0.32 -19.22
N ALA A 77 -8.52 0.13 -20.19
CA ALA A 77 -8.26 1.56 -20.41
C ALA A 77 -9.57 2.36 -20.52
N GLY A 78 -9.63 3.48 -19.80
CA GLY A 78 -10.82 4.33 -19.69
C GLY A 78 -11.69 4.03 -18.47
N GLU A 79 -11.34 3.04 -17.66
CA GLU A 79 -12.05 2.70 -16.43
C GLU A 79 -11.25 3.13 -15.19
N ALA A 80 -11.98 3.54 -14.16
CA ALA A 80 -11.43 3.88 -12.86
C ALA A 80 -12.10 3.05 -11.76
N VAL A 81 -11.29 2.48 -10.88
CA VAL A 81 -11.74 1.70 -9.73
C VAL A 81 -11.51 2.51 -8.47
N VAL A 82 -12.50 2.58 -7.62
CA VAL A 82 -12.38 3.21 -6.30
C VAL A 82 -11.91 2.16 -5.29
N TRP A 83 -10.81 2.45 -4.63
CA TRP A 83 -10.31 1.70 -3.48
C TRP A 83 -10.62 2.49 -2.21
N PRO A 84 -11.64 2.08 -1.44
CA PRO A 84 -11.99 2.78 -0.22
C PRO A 84 -10.87 2.74 0.82
N PRO A 85 -10.81 3.71 1.75
CA PRO A 85 -9.89 3.66 2.87
C PRO A 85 -9.99 2.35 3.65
N ASP A 86 -8.85 1.80 4.05
CA ASP A 86 -8.72 0.61 4.90
C ASP A 86 -9.30 -0.70 4.33
N VAL A 87 -9.72 -0.70 3.07
CA VAL A 87 -10.20 -1.91 2.38
C VAL A 87 -9.04 -2.55 1.61
N VAL A 88 -8.86 -3.85 1.80
CA VAL A 88 -7.84 -4.62 1.08
C VAL A 88 -8.13 -4.60 -0.42
N HIS A 89 -7.12 -4.28 -1.21
CA HIS A 89 -7.20 -4.23 -2.66
C HIS A 89 -5.95 -4.83 -3.31
N ALA A 90 -6.10 -5.27 -4.54
CA ALA A 90 -5.05 -5.84 -5.37
C ALA A 90 -5.33 -5.57 -6.86
N ALA A 91 -4.30 -5.67 -7.67
CA ALA A 91 -4.42 -5.60 -9.13
C ALA A 91 -3.43 -6.56 -9.78
N TRP A 92 -3.81 -7.17 -10.91
CA TRP A 92 -2.93 -8.09 -11.64
C TRP A 92 -3.23 -8.12 -13.12
N THR A 93 -2.31 -8.65 -13.86
CA THR A 93 -2.42 -8.91 -15.30
C THR A 93 -2.19 -10.38 -15.59
N GLU A 94 -2.75 -10.84 -16.70
CA GLU A 94 -2.46 -12.17 -17.26
C GLU A 94 -1.58 -12.03 -18.50
N HIS A 95 -2.16 -11.96 -19.67
CA HIS A 95 -1.42 -11.99 -20.93
C HIS A 95 -1.09 -10.61 -21.49
N THR A 96 -1.81 -9.58 -21.10
CA THR A 96 -1.66 -8.21 -21.58
C THR A 96 -1.07 -7.30 -20.51
N PRO A 97 -0.18 -6.37 -20.88
CA PRO A 97 0.27 -5.35 -19.93
C PRO A 97 -0.84 -4.36 -19.59
N MET A 98 -0.67 -3.66 -18.48
CA MET A 98 -1.59 -2.60 -18.04
C MET A 98 -0.79 -1.43 -17.51
N ARG A 99 -1.25 -0.20 -17.80
CA ARG A 99 -0.77 1.01 -17.14
C ARG A 99 -1.92 1.69 -16.44
N ALA A 100 -1.67 2.16 -15.24
CA ALA A 100 -2.66 2.87 -14.45
C ALA A 100 -2.03 4.08 -13.76
N LEU A 101 -2.84 5.10 -13.51
CA LEU A 101 -2.55 6.15 -12.55
C LEU A 101 -3.22 5.81 -11.23
N VAL A 102 -2.46 5.94 -10.16
CA VAL A 102 -2.96 5.90 -8.79
C VAL A 102 -3.09 7.34 -8.31
N VAL A 103 -4.29 7.72 -7.91
CA VAL A 103 -4.58 9.04 -7.35
C VAL A 103 -5.16 8.81 -5.95
N GLU A 104 -4.37 9.16 -4.95
CA GLU A 104 -4.75 9.00 -3.54
C GLU A 104 -5.06 10.34 -2.91
N PHE A 105 -6.15 10.39 -2.17
CA PHE A 105 -6.53 11.53 -1.37
C PHE A 105 -6.45 11.16 0.11
N ALA A 106 -5.69 11.94 0.88
CA ALA A 106 -5.66 11.79 2.31
C ALA A 106 -7.05 12.01 2.89
N VAL A 107 -7.50 11.09 3.74
CA VAL A 107 -8.77 11.24 4.46
C VAL A 107 -8.47 12.07 5.71
N GLU A 108 -9.06 13.26 5.78
CA GLU A 108 -8.99 14.06 7.01
C GLU A 108 -9.76 13.35 8.13
N SER A 109 -9.13 13.23 9.29
CA SER A 109 -9.82 12.76 10.48
C SER A 109 -10.97 13.73 10.81
N PRO A 110 -12.18 13.25 11.09
CA PRO A 110 -13.29 14.13 11.42
C PRO A 110 -12.96 14.88 12.72
N SER A 111 -12.88 16.22 12.62
CA SER A 111 -12.78 17.08 13.79
C SER A 111 -14.12 17.11 14.48
N LEU A 112 -14.18 16.61 15.72
CA LEU A 112 -15.37 16.80 16.57
C LEU A 112 -15.33 18.19 17.18
N MET A 113 -16.25 19.03 16.76
CA MET A 113 -16.50 20.33 17.41
C MET A 113 -17.35 20.08 18.66
N LEU A 114 -16.73 20.10 19.83
CA LEU A 114 -17.39 20.10 21.11
C LEU A 114 -17.27 21.48 21.70
N ASP A 115 -18.42 22.14 21.92
CA ASP A 115 -18.58 23.40 22.67
C ASP A 115 -17.39 24.38 22.62
N GLY A 116 -17.13 24.96 21.46
CA GLY A 116 -16.18 26.04 21.31
C GLY A 116 -14.70 25.66 21.22
N GLY A 117 -14.38 24.37 21.15
CA GLY A 117 -13.02 23.87 20.93
C GLY A 117 -13.00 22.72 19.91
N ALA A 118 -12.11 22.79 18.94
CA ALA A 118 -11.81 21.64 18.11
C ALA A 118 -10.96 20.65 18.92
N VAL A 119 -11.49 19.47 19.19
CA VAL A 119 -10.71 18.36 19.73
C VAL A 119 -10.30 17.50 18.55
N GLU A 120 -9.04 17.57 18.21
CA GLU A 120 -8.44 16.63 17.26
C GLU A 120 -8.36 15.27 17.97
N LEU A 121 -9.20 14.32 17.52
CA LEU A 121 -9.00 12.93 17.89
C LEU A 121 -7.80 12.43 17.08
N ALA A 122 -6.64 12.45 17.72
CA ALA A 122 -5.53 11.65 17.23
C ALA A 122 -5.97 10.18 17.29
N VAL A 123 -6.25 9.60 16.12
CA VAL A 123 -6.28 8.15 15.99
C VAL A 123 -4.83 7.73 16.14
N GLU A 124 -4.47 7.33 17.34
CA GLU A 124 -3.21 6.62 17.51
C GLU A 124 -3.26 5.41 16.56
N PRO A 125 -2.23 5.21 15.74
CA PRO A 125 -2.11 3.95 15.02
C PRO A 125 -2.16 2.87 16.10
N ALA A 126 -3.01 1.87 15.93
CA ALA A 126 -3.02 0.70 16.77
C ALA A 126 -1.66 0.02 16.61
N ASP A 127 -0.71 0.49 17.38
CA ASP A 127 0.57 -0.18 17.57
C ASP A 127 0.28 -1.37 18.47
N GLY A 128 -0.09 -2.48 17.82
CA GLY A 128 -0.17 -3.79 18.43
C GLY A 128 1.22 -4.34 18.75
N GLY A 129 2.08 -3.50 19.27
CA GLY A 129 3.32 -3.89 19.91
C GLY A 129 2.98 -4.60 21.21
N LEU A 130 2.82 -5.91 21.14
CA LEU A 130 3.00 -6.79 22.29
C LEU A 130 4.41 -6.57 22.82
N VAL A 131 4.53 -5.70 23.80
CA VAL A 131 5.71 -5.64 24.65
C VAL A 131 5.63 -6.90 25.51
N SER A 132 6.22 -7.98 25.06
CA SER A 132 6.55 -9.11 25.92
C SER A 132 7.61 -8.60 26.89
N GLU A 133 7.20 -8.39 28.12
CA GLU A 133 8.12 -8.29 29.26
C GLU A 133 9.07 -9.48 29.22
N PRO A 134 10.38 -9.26 29.40
CA PRO A 134 11.29 -10.38 29.57
C PRO A 134 10.99 -11.02 30.92
N ALA A 135 10.46 -12.23 30.87
CA ALA A 135 10.33 -13.08 32.03
C ALA A 135 11.67 -13.21 32.72
N ALA A 136 11.71 -12.86 33.99
CA ALA A 136 12.85 -13.05 34.89
C ALA A 136 13.30 -14.53 34.82
N ARG A 137 14.57 -14.73 34.56
CA ARG A 137 15.19 -16.05 34.64
C ARG A 137 15.29 -16.43 36.13
N PRO A 138 14.80 -17.61 36.51
CA PRO A 138 15.22 -18.19 37.79
C PRO A 138 16.62 -18.78 37.67
N ASP A 139 17.34 -18.60 38.75
CA ASP A 139 18.68 -19.02 39.07
C ASP A 139 19.18 -20.36 38.52
N GLY A 140 20.42 -20.28 38.19
CA GLY A 140 21.52 -21.19 38.41
C GLY A 140 21.28 -22.69 38.36
N ARG A 141 21.81 -23.32 37.29
CA ARG A 141 22.51 -24.60 37.43
C ARG A 141 23.61 -24.68 36.38
N GLU A 142 24.82 -24.81 36.89
CA GLU A 142 26.00 -25.19 36.17
C GLU A 142 25.77 -26.47 35.37
N SER A 143 26.20 -26.47 34.14
CA SER A 143 26.36 -27.67 33.34
C SER A 143 27.83 -28.02 33.26
N PRO A 144 28.22 -29.28 33.48
CA PRO A 144 29.62 -29.70 33.47
C PRO A 144 30.17 -29.78 32.05
N GLU A 145 31.42 -29.46 31.96
CA GLU A 145 32.30 -29.60 30.81
C GLU A 145 32.20 -31.00 30.19
N ARG A 146 32.20 -31.06 28.87
CA ARG A 146 32.63 -32.25 28.14
C ARG A 146 33.70 -31.85 27.17
N GLU A 147 34.84 -32.43 27.41
CA GLU A 147 36.02 -32.36 26.59
C GLU A 147 35.90 -33.11 25.24
N PRO A 148 36.81 -32.82 24.31
CA PRO A 148 36.70 -33.16 22.90
C PRO A 148 37.28 -34.54 22.59
N TRP A 149 36.73 -35.11 21.53
CA TRP A 149 37.41 -36.11 20.69
C TRP A 149 37.34 -35.72 19.23
#